data_010ecb0ce0441824fe3cb63576d1fcad
#
_entry.id   010ecb0ce0441824fe3cb63576d1fcad
#
_cell.length_a   1.000
_cell.length_b   1.000
_cell.length_c   1.000
_cell.angle_alpha   90.00
_cell.angle_beta   90.00
_cell.angle_gamma   90.00
#
_symmetry.space_group_name_H-M   'P 1'
#
loop_
_entity.id
_entity.type
_entity.pdbx_description
1 polymer ?
#
loop_
_entity_poly.entity_id
_entity_poly.type
_entity_poly.pdbx_seq_one_letter_code
_entity_poly.pdbx_strand_id
1 'polypeptide(L)'
;VTDIEIRNHPTALVPLKETGGTDLRLWAEQATAAAVYAEAICRTSMVPSAYKGKPEEATAAILAGAELGLSPMASLRAFHNISGTPTPSAMTLRAVVLAAGHQVEIVESTNERAVVRGLRKGSTEWQTSVWDVARAEQLGQWKSNAMYKTNRAQMLAARATAEVCRWIGADALTGMPYAAEEVDDIPPARPPVARRLTAADLDEPPAIEQANGVTRQQQKHLFALWTELGLGAKEQRHERLMRTAEILGLPDLETFNDLTFNQAENVITELGLRKAELAAGGEPA
;
A
#
# COMPACT_ATOMS: atom_id res chain seq x y z
N VAL A 1 -36.02 7.99 26.43
CA VAL A 1 -35.84 7.06 25.32
C VAL A 1 -36.04 7.89 24.06
N THR A 2 -34.95 8.26 23.43
CA THR A 2 -34.93 9.13 22.23
C THR A 2 -34.93 8.19 21.03
N ASP A 3 -35.97 8.16 20.26
CA ASP A 3 -36.07 7.43 19.00
C ASP A 3 -35.07 8.00 18.01
N ILE A 4 -34.13 7.18 17.58
CA ILE A 4 -33.22 7.48 16.46
C ILE A 4 -34.01 7.17 15.18
N GLU A 5 -34.55 8.20 14.54
CA GLU A 5 -35.08 8.11 13.18
C GLU A 5 -33.96 7.79 12.19
N ILE A 6 -33.94 6.54 11.74
CA ILE A 6 -33.06 6.16 10.61
C ILE A 6 -33.70 6.73 9.35
N ARG A 7 -33.21 7.89 8.91
CA ARG A 7 -33.56 8.45 7.61
C ARG A 7 -32.94 7.59 6.51
N ASN A 8 -33.77 6.78 5.87
CA ASN A 8 -33.44 6.11 4.62
C ASN A 8 -33.27 7.16 3.53
N HIS A 9 -32.05 7.64 3.32
CA HIS A 9 -31.69 8.31 2.09
C HIS A 9 -31.58 7.23 0.99
N PRO A 10 -32.26 7.37 -0.14
CA PRO A 10 -32.00 6.54 -1.29
C PRO A 10 -30.60 6.91 -1.78
N THR A 11 -29.61 6.19 -1.31
CA THR A 11 -28.26 6.23 -1.91
C THR A 11 -28.43 5.64 -3.30
N ALA A 12 -28.65 6.47 -4.30
CA ALA A 12 -28.40 6.07 -5.66
C ALA A 12 -26.93 5.69 -5.71
N LEU A 13 -26.66 4.39 -5.63
CA LEU A 13 -25.36 3.82 -5.93
C LEU A 13 -25.04 4.33 -7.35
N VAL A 14 -24.16 5.30 -7.45
CA VAL A 14 -23.50 5.59 -8.73
C VAL A 14 -22.91 4.26 -9.14
N PRO A 15 -23.31 3.67 -10.27
CA PRO A 15 -22.71 2.41 -10.68
C PRO A 15 -21.22 2.66 -10.73
N LEU A 16 -20.46 1.95 -9.90
CA LEU A 16 -19.03 1.79 -10.09
C LEU A 16 -18.91 1.46 -11.58
N LYS A 17 -18.21 2.32 -12.33
CA LYS A 17 -17.88 2.06 -13.72
C LYS A 17 -17.48 0.59 -13.73
N GLU A 18 -18.26 -0.26 -14.44
CA GLU A 18 -17.93 -1.66 -14.52
C GLU A 18 -16.49 -1.72 -15.03
N THR A 19 -15.56 -1.84 -14.13
CA THR A 19 -14.24 -2.35 -14.37
C THR A 19 -14.48 -3.83 -14.61
N GLY A 20 -15.02 -4.12 -15.79
CA GLY A 20 -14.96 -5.45 -16.38
C GLY A 20 -13.52 -5.88 -16.21
N GLY A 21 -13.30 -7.05 -15.64
CA GLY A 21 -12.04 -7.52 -15.12
C GLY A 21 -10.89 -6.97 -15.95
N THR A 22 -10.09 -6.12 -15.32
CA THR A 22 -9.06 -5.33 -16.00
C THR A 22 -8.21 -6.35 -16.72
N ASP A 23 -8.25 -6.38 -18.04
CA ASP A 23 -7.45 -7.30 -18.82
C ASP A 23 -5.99 -6.99 -18.47
N LEU A 24 -5.38 -7.87 -17.69
CA LEU A 24 -3.99 -7.71 -17.22
C LEU A 24 -3.03 -7.55 -18.39
N ARG A 25 -3.38 -8.08 -19.58
CA ARG A 25 -2.60 -7.88 -20.80
C ARG A 25 -2.66 -6.43 -21.25
N LEU A 26 -3.84 -5.83 -21.27
CA LEU A 26 -4.00 -4.42 -21.62
C LEU A 26 -3.22 -3.52 -20.62
N TRP A 27 -3.27 -3.86 -19.34
CA TRP A 27 -2.47 -3.19 -18.32
C TRP A 27 -0.96 -3.32 -18.55
N ALA A 28 -0.49 -4.51 -18.91
CA ALA A 28 0.92 -4.77 -19.24
C ALA A 28 1.37 -4.00 -20.50
N GLU A 29 0.51 -3.92 -21.51
CA GLU A 29 0.77 -3.11 -22.70
C GLU A 29 0.84 -1.63 -22.38
N GLN A 30 -0.07 -1.12 -21.58
CA GLN A 30 -0.06 0.26 -21.10
C GLN A 30 1.19 0.57 -20.26
N ALA A 31 1.58 -0.33 -19.37
CA ALA A 31 2.79 -0.20 -18.57
C ALA A 31 4.06 -0.17 -19.44
N THR A 32 4.10 -1.03 -20.48
CA THR A 32 5.20 -1.04 -21.44
C THR A 32 5.26 0.26 -22.24
N ALA A 33 4.13 0.74 -22.73
CA ALA A 33 4.05 2.02 -23.45
C ALA A 33 4.45 3.20 -22.56
N ALA A 34 4.03 3.21 -21.29
CA ALA A 34 4.42 4.22 -20.32
C ALA A 34 5.93 4.20 -20.04
N ALA A 35 6.55 3.01 -19.94
CA ALA A 35 8.00 2.88 -19.74
C ALA A 35 8.80 3.41 -20.94
N VAL A 36 8.39 3.06 -22.15
CA VAL A 36 9.04 3.59 -23.39
C VAL A 36 8.93 5.12 -23.46
N TYR A 37 7.75 5.66 -23.16
CA TYR A 37 7.56 7.10 -23.10
C TYR A 37 8.43 7.76 -22.03
N ALA A 38 8.48 7.18 -20.82
CA ALA A 38 9.28 7.67 -19.71
C ALA A 38 10.79 7.66 -20.04
N GLU A 39 11.32 6.62 -20.68
CA GLU A 39 12.71 6.57 -21.15
C GLU A 39 13.04 7.71 -22.11
N ALA A 40 12.15 8.02 -23.02
CA ALA A 40 12.35 9.10 -23.99
C ALA A 40 12.31 10.47 -23.30
N ILE A 41 11.30 10.74 -22.47
CA ILE A 41 11.08 12.07 -21.90
C ILE A 41 12.06 12.42 -20.78
N CYS A 42 12.48 11.44 -19.95
CA CYS A 42 13.40 11.65 -18.84
C CYS A 42 14.81 12.10 -19.26
N ARG A 43 15.14 11.95 -20.53
CA ARG A 43 16.40 12.45 -21.13
C ARG A 43 16.31 13.92 -21.57
N THR A 44 15.12 14.50 -21.57
CA THR A 44 14.89 15.85 -22.03
C THR A 44 14.86 16.86 -20.88
N SER A 45 14.92 18.14 -21.22
CA SER A 45 14.74 19.23 -20.25
C SER A 45 13.27 19.51 -19.92
N MET A 46 12.32 18.87 -20.61
CA MET A 46 10.88 19.10 -20.46
C MET A 46 10.24 18.33 -19.30
N VAL A 47 10.97 17.38 -18.73
CA VAL A 47 10.50 16.62 -17.56
C VAL A 47 10.83 17.38 -16.26
N PRO A 48 9.97 17.32 -15.22
CA PRO A 48 10.32 17.87 -13.91
C PRO A 48 11.63 17.30 -13.37
N SER A 49 12.41 18.14 -12.68
CA SER A 49 13.77 17.79 -12.21
C SER A 49 13.82 16.51 -11.37
N ALA A 50 12.73 16.22 -10.64
CA ALA A 50 12.60 15.01 -9.81
C ALA A 50 12.66 13.71 -10.63
N TYR A 51 12.28 13.74 -11.92
CA TYR A 51 12.24 12.57 -12.80
C TYR A 51 13.37 12.55 -13.83
N LYS A 52 14.27 13.55 -13.86
CA LYS A 52 15.42 13.56 -14.78
C LYS A 52 16.30 12.33 -14.55
N GLY A 53 16.51 11.53 -15.62
CA GLY A 53 17.30 10.32 -15.56
C GLY A 53 16.70 9.17 -14.74
N LYS A 54 15.40 9.25 -14.40
CA LYS A 54 14.71 8.27 -13.57
C LYS A 54 13.43 7.74 -14.25
N PRO A 55 13.57 6.98 -15.34
CA PRO A 55 12.45 6.52 -16.14
C PRO A 55 11.50 5.57 -15.36
N GLU A 56 12.02 4.76 -14.44
CA GLU A 56 11.20 3.84 -13.66
C GLU A 56 10.23 4.60 -12.73
N GLU A 57 10.72 5.63 -12.04
CA GLU A 57 9.90 6.49 -11.17
C GLU A 57 8.88 7.29 -12.00
N ALA A 58 9.28 7.76 -13.18
CA ALA A 58 8.39 8.45 -14.10
C ALA A 58 7.29 7.51 -14.64
N THR A 59 7.63 6.25 -14.94
CA THR A 59 6.67 5.23 -15.36
C THR A 59 5.62 5.00 -14.28
N ALA A 60 6.04 4.81 -13.03
CA ALA A 60 5.12 4.63 -11.91
C ALA A 60 4.18 5.83 -11.72
N ALA A 61 4.70 7.06 -11.83
CA ALA A 61 3.89 8.28 -11.76
C ALA A 61 2.89 8.40 -12.91
N ILE A 62 3.28 8.01 -14.14
CA ILE A 62 2.40 8.01 -15.30
C ILE A 62 1.26 7.02 -15.12
N LEU A 63 1.55 5.81 -14.66
CA LEU A 63 0.53 4.78 -14.41
C LEU A 63 -0.43 5.20 -13.31
N ALA A 64 0.08 5.69 -12.17
CA ALA A 64 -0.76 6.21 -11.10
C ALA A 64 -1.65 7.37 -11.56
N GLY A 65 -1.14 8.26 -12.42
CA GLY A 65 -1.94 9.32 -12.98
C GLY A 65 -2.99 8.85 -13.99
N ALA A 66 -2.69 7.79 -14.76
CA ALA A 66 -3.64 7.21 -15.70
C ALA A 66 -4.88 6.64 -14.97
N GLU A 67 -4.72 6.08 -13.78
CA GLU A 67 -5.84 5.65 -12.91
C GLU A 67 -6.78 6.81 -12.54
N LEU A 68 -6.23 8.02 -12.44
CA LEU A 68 -7.00 9.25 -12.18
C LEU A 68 -7.45 9.97 -13.47
N GLY A 69 -7.22 9.38 -14.65
CA GLY A 69 -7.56 9.97 -15.93
C GLY A 69 -6.61 11.09 -16.39
N LEU A 70 -5.41 11.18 -15.82
CA LEU A 70 -4.41 12.19 -16.21
C LEU A 70 -3.59 11.72 -17.42
N SER A 71 -3.22 12.68 -18.28
CA SER A 71 -2.25 12.43 -19.36
C SER A 71 -0.83 12.21 -18.79
N PRO A 72 0.11 11.57 -19.51
CA PRO A 72 1.46 11.29 -19.03
C PRO A 72 2.19 12.52 -18.50
N MET A 73 2.18 13.63 -19.23
CA MET A 73 2.82 14.87 -18.78
C MET A 73 2.11 15.56 -17.61
N ALA A 74 0.79 15.43 -17.51
CA ALA A 74 0.04 15.89 -16.34
C ALA A 74 0.40 15.06 -15.12
N SER A 75 0.51 13.75 -15.27
CA SER A 75 0.92 12.82 -14.21
C SER A 75 2.29 13.17 -13.63
N LEU A 76 3.30 13.42 -14.47
CA LEU A 76 4.65 13.80 -14.02
C LEU A 76 4.68 15.14 -13.25
N ARG A 77 3.72 16.04 -13.50
CA ARG A 77 3.58 17.29 -12.74
C ARG A 77 2.75 17.14 -11.49
N ALA A 78 1.81 16.19 -11.49
CA ALA A 78 0.83 15.98 -10.44
C ALA A 78 1.36 15.13 -9.28
N PHE A 79 2.27 14.20 -9.59
CA PHE A 79 2.81 13.26 -8.63
C PHE A 79 4.23 13.60 -8.21
N HIS A 80 4.52 13.35 -6.95
CA HIS A 80 5.86 13.42 -6.37
C HIS A 80 6.28 12.00 -5.95
N ASN A 81 7.52 11.62 -6.25
CA ASN A 81 8.05 10.37 -5.72
C ASN A 81 8.53 10.60 -4.29
N ILE A 82 7.80 10.08 -3.32
CA ILE A 82 8.17 10.16 -1.91
C ILE A 82 8.41 8.75 -1.38
N SER A 83 9.65 8.46 -1.02
CA SER A 83 10.06 7.14 -0.52
C SER A 83 9.68 5.98 -1.45
N GLY A 84 9.72 6.18 -2.76
CA GLY A 84 9.39 5.17 -3.77
C GLY A 84 7.91 5.08 -4.12
N THR A 85 7.05 5.90 -3.50
CA THR A 85 5.61 5.90 -3.76
C THR A 85 5.20 7.15 -4.54
N PRO A 86 4.53 7.02 -5.70
CA PRO A 86 3.92 8.14 -6.39
C PRO A 86 2.80 8.74 -5.52
N THR A 87 2.98 9.97 -5.08
CA THR A 87 2.04 10.63 -4.16
C THR A 87 1.53 11.93 -4.82
N PRO A 88 0.22 12.12 -4.99
CA PRO A 88 -0.34 13.32 -5.60
C PRO A 88 -0.22 14.52 -4.66
N SER A 89 -0.10 15.72 -5.22
CA SER A 89 -0.24 16.95 -4.43
C SER A 89 -1.70 17.19 -4.01
N ALA A 90 -1.91 17.98 -2.96
CA ALA A 90 -3.25 18.39 -2.52
C ALA A 90 -4.02 19.12 -3.66
N MET A 91 -3.31 19.86 -4.51
CA MET A 91 -3.89 20.49 -5.69
C MET A 91 -4.40 19.46 -6.70
N THR A 92 -3.67 18.37 -6.89
CA THR A 92 -4.07 17.25 -7.75
C THR A 92 -5.31 16.56 -7.21
N LEU A 93 -5.34 16.25 -5.89
CA LEU A 93 -6.54 15.68 -5.26
C LEU A 93 -7.75 16.56 -5.49
N ARG A 94 -7.61 17.88 -5.29
CA ARG A 94 -8.69 18.85 -5.54
C ARG A 94 -9.14 18.82 -7.00
N ALA A 95 -8.22 18.79 -7.95
CA ALA A 95 -8.55 18.78 -9.38
C ALA A 95 -9.36 17.53 -9.76
N VAL A 96 -8.97 16.35 -9.28
CA VAL A 96 -9.69 15.09 -9.52
C VAL A 96 -11.08 15.12 -8.92
N VAL A 97 -11.22 15.58 -7.68
CA VAL A 97 -12.50 15.67 -6.97
C VAL A 97 -13.44 16.66 -7.67
N LEU A 98 -12.93 17.82 -8.14
CA LEU A 98 -13.71 18.78 -8.93
C LEU A 98 -14.13 18.20 -10.28
N ALA A 99 -13.25 17.47 -10.96
CA ALA A 99 -13.56 16.80 -12.22
C ALA A 99 -14.66 15.73 -12.08
N ALA A 100 -14.75 15.08 -10.91
CA ALA A 100 -15.82 14.15 -10.55
C ALA A 100 -17.16 14.85 -10.26
N GLY A 101 -17.17 16.19 -10.22
CA GLY A 101 -18.37 17.03 -10.01
C GLY A 101 -18.67 17.34 -8.55
N HIS A 102 -17.74 17.13 -7.65
CA HIS A 102 -17.80 17.61 -6.26
C HIS A 102 -17.42 19.09 -6.22
N GLN A 103 -17.67 19.76 -5.10
CA GLN A 103 -17.29 21.16 -4.89
C GLN A 103 -16.29 21.27 -3.75
N VAL A 104 -15.25 22.09 -3.91
CA VAL A 104 -14.24 22.37 -2.88
C VAL A 104 -13.95 23.85 -2.87
N GLU A 105 -14.15 24.48 -1.72
CA GLU A 105 -13.94 25.90 -1.50
C GLU A 105 -12.93 26.15 -0.38
N ILE A 106 -11.97 27.05 -0.63
CA ILE A 106 -11.07 27.56 0.39
C ILE A 106 -11.75 28.79 0.99
N VAL A 107 -12.24 28.66 2.21
CA VAL A 107 -12.95 29.73 2.92
C VAL A 107 -11.98 30.71 3.56
N GLU A 108 -10.87 30.17 4.10
CA GLU A 108 -9.83 30.97 4.77
C GLU A 108 -8.47 30.36 4.48
N SER A 109 -7.47 31.20 4.22
CA SER A 109 -6.07 30.77 4.08
C SER A 109 -5.16 31.88 4.59
N THR A 110 -4.70 31.72 5.83
CA THR A 110 -3.79 32.63 6.53
C THR A 110 -2.57 31.86 7.05
N ASN A 111 -1.57 32.57 7.53
CA ASN A 111 -0.40 31.93 8.18
C ASN A 111 -0.75 31.25 9.51
N GLU A 112 -1.92 31.47 10.07
CA GLU A 112 -2.34 30.96 11.36
C GLU A 112 -3.36 29.83 11.21
N ARG A 113 -4.20 29.92 10.17
CA ARG A 113 -5.31 29.00 9.97
C ARG A 113 -5.73 28.89 8.50
N ALA A 114 -6.13 27.70 8.12
CA ALA A 114 -6.82 27.44 6.85
C ALA A 114 -8.15 26.72 7.13
N VAL A 115 -9.19 27.15 6.42
CA VAL A 115 -10.52 26.55 6.44
C VAL A 115 -10.90 26.18 5.01
N VAL A 116 -11.13 24.92 4.78
CA VAL A 116 -11.59 24.38 3.49
C VAL A 116 -12.88 23.62 3.71
N ARG A 117 -13.84 23.82 2.82
CA ARG A 117 -15.07 23.04 2.84
C ARG A 117 -15.30 22.34 1.50
N GLY A 118 -15.94 21.18 1.57
CA GLY A 118 -16.28 20.39 0.41
C GLY A 118 -17.71 19.89 0.45
N LEU A 119 -18.31 19.81 -0.73
CA LEU A 119 -19.65 19.28 -0.92
C LEU A 119 -19.59 18.11 -1.89
N ARG A 120 -20.00 16.93 -1.42
CA ARG A 120 -20.11 15.75 -2.28
C ARG A 120 -21.23 15.94 -3.31
N LYS A 121 -21.00 15.55 -4.55
CA LYS A 121 -22.02 15.56 -5.61
C LYS A 121 -23.27 14.81 -5.16
N GLY A 122 -24.41 15.47 -5.23
CA GLY A 122 -25.71 14.90 -4.78
C GLY A 122 -25.99 15.02 -3.28
N SER A 123 -25.05 15.56 -2.49
CA SER A 123 -25.29 15.92 -1.09
C SER A 123 -25.66 17.40 -0.94
N THR A 124 -26.31 17.73 0.16
CA THR A 124 -26.60 19.12 0.57
C THR A 124 -25.74 19.56 1.77
N GLU A 125 -24.97 18.62 2.35
CA GLU A 125 -24.19 18.88 3.56
C GLU A 125 -22.73 19.16 3.21
N TRP A 126 -22.24 20.32 3.64
CA TRP A 126 -20.86 20.72 3.52
C TRP A 126 -20.03 20.08 4.63
N GLN A 127 -18.92 19.46 4.26
CA GLN A 127 -17.91 19.00 5.19
C GLN A 127 -16.79 20.04 5.26
N THR A 128 -16.38 20.40 6.47
CA THR A 128 -15.40 21.46 6.68
C THR A 128 -14.20 20.95 7.46
N SER A 129 -13.02 21.16 6.90
CA SER A 129 -11.74 20.90 7.56
C SER A 129 -11.10 22.22 8.00
N VAL A 130 -10.58 22.23 9.22
CA VAL A 130 -9.85 23.34 9.82
C VAL A 130 -8.46 22.88 10.20
N TRP A 131 -7.48 23.57 9.67
CA TRP A 131 -6.07 23.35 10.02
C TRP A 131 -5.46 24.64 10.53
N ASP A 132 -4.96 24.62 11.75
CA ASP A 132 -4.24 25.72 12.38
C ASP A 132 -2.81 25.30 12.77
N VAL A 133 -2.07 26.26 13.25
CA VAL A 133 -0.68 26.06 13.71
C VAL A 133 -0.61 25.02 14.82
N ALA A 134 -1.56 25.06 15.78
CA ALA A 134 -1.55 24.14 16.92
C ALA A 134 -1.74 22.68 16.47
N ARG A 135 -2.65 22.45 15.53
CA ARG A 135 -2.87 21.12 14.95
C ARG A 135 -1.63 20.61 14.18
N ALA A 136 -0.99 21.48 13.40
CA ALA A 136 0.23 21.14 12.66
C ALA A 136 1.42 20.85 13.60
N GLU A 137 1.53 21.58 14.71
CA GLU A 137 2.57 21.35 15.73
C GLU A 137 2.38 20.01 16.46
N GLN A 138 1.15 19.65 16.79
CA GLN A 138 0.83 18.36 17.43
C GLN A 138 1.26 17.15 16.59
N LEU A 139 1.23 17.27 15.28
CA LEU A 139 1.67 16.21 14.34
C LEU A 139 3.20 16.18 14.14
N GLY A 140 3.95 17.07 14.78
CA GLY A 140 5.41 17.12 14.70
C GLY A 140 5.99 17.74 13.44
N GLN A 141 5.17 18.00 12.44
CA GLN A 141 5.56 18.46 11.10
C GLN A 141 6.15 19.86 11.06
N TRP A 142 5.75 20.68 11.99
CA TRP A 142 6.20 22.06 12.12
C TRP A 142 7.72 22.21 12.26
N LYS A 143 8.36 21.24 12.89
CA LYS A 143 9.80 21.26 13.15
C LYS A 143 10.61 20.67 12.01
N SER A 144 10.11 19.64 11.36
CA SER A 144 10.81 18.87 10.35
C SER A 144 10.73 19.47 8.93
N ASN A 145 9.60 20.04 8.55
CA ASN A 145 9.38 20.55 7.21
C ASN A 145 9.61 22.07 7.10
N ALA A 146 10.65 22.44 6.33
CA ALA A 146 11.01 23.86 6.12
C ALA A 146 9.90 24.69 5.45
N MET A 147 9.01 24.06 4.69
CA MET A 147 7.90 24.76 4.01
C MET A 147 6.89 25.35 4.99
N TYR A 148 6.68 24.73 6.16
CA TYR A 148 5.86 25.34 7.21
C TYR A 148 6.46 26.64 7.78
N LYS A 149 7.76 26.83 7.64
CA LYS A 149 8.42 28.07 8.07
C LYS A 149 8.32 29.19 7.03
N THR A 150 8.41 28.83 5.75
CA THR A 150 8.50 29.79 4.64
C THR A 150 7.15 30.05 3.96
N ASN A 151 6.26 29.05 3.91
CA ASN A 151 5.00 29.11 3.17
C ASN A 151 3.83 28.50 3.95
N ARG A 152 3.64 28.99 5.14
CA ARG A 152 2.75 28.44 6.17
C ARG A 152 1.30 28.36 5.71
N ALA A 153 0.77 29.44 5.19
CA ALA A 153 -0.62 29.50 4.71
C ALA A 153 -0.91 28.44 3.66
N GLN A 154 0.01 28.26 2.71
CA GLN A 154 -0.14 27.25 1.67
C GLN A 154 -0.10 25.83 2.22
N MET A 155 0.78 25.55 3.18
CA MET A 155 0.88 24.22 3.80
C MET A 155 -0.38 23.87 4.60
N LEU A 156 -0.91 24.80 5.40
CA LEU A 156 -2.16 24.61 6.14
C LEU A 156 -3.34 24.40 5.17
N ALA A 157 -3.43 25.21 4.10
CA ALA A 157 -4.46 25.06 3.09
C ALA A 157 -4.36 23.73 2.32
N ALA A 158 -3.15 23.25 2.01
CA ALA A 158 -2.92 21.97 1.38
C ALA A 158 -3.43 20.80 2.25
N ARG A 159 -3.12 20.84 3.55
CA ARG A 159 -3.61 19.86 4.53
C ARG A 159 -5.14 19.82 4.60
N ALA A 160 -5.76 20.99 4.80
CA ALA A 160 -7.22 21.09 4.87
C ALA A 160 -7.88 20.64 3.56
N THR A 161 -7.28 20.97 2.40
CA THR A 161 -7.77 20.56 1.09
C THR A 161 -7.69 19.05 0.91
N ALA A 162 -6.54 18.44 1.21
CA ALA A 162 -6.36 16.99 1.09
C ALA A 162 -7.36 16.21 1.96
N GLU A 163 -7.56 16.65 3.19
CA GLU A 163 -8.49 16.04 4.13
C GLU A 163 -9.94 16.09 3.63
N VAL A 164 -10.41 17.28 3.20
CA VAL A 164 -11.75 17.45 2.63
C VAL A 164 -11.95 16.62 1.37
N CYS A 165 -10.95 16.60 0.47
CA CYS A 165 -11.03 15.83 -0.78
C CYS A 165 -11.21 14.33 -0.49
N ARG A 166 -10.54 13.78 0.50
CA ARG A 166 -10.70 12.38 0.91
C ARG A 166 -12.08 12.10 1.51
N TRP A 167 -12.65 13.03 2.25
CA TRP A 167 -13.99 12.84 2.83
C TRP A 167 -15.10 12.81 1.78
N ILE A 168 -15.04 13.73 0.79
CA ILE A 168 -16.13 13.87 -0.18
C ILE A 168 -15.95 13.06 -1.45
N GLY A 169 -14.72 12.65 -1.79
CA GLY A 169 -14.37 12.05 -3.09
C GLY A 169 -13.44 10.85 -2.98
N ALA A 170 -13.53 10.04 -1.91
CA ALA A 170 -12.69 8.85 -1.74
C ALA A 170 -12.78 7.85 -2.91
N ASP A 171 -13.96 7.75 -3.52
CA ASP A 171 -14.23 6.96 -4.71
C ASP A 171 -13.53 7.51 -5.96
N ALA A 172 -13.53 8.83 -6.15
CA ALA A 172 -12.83 9.48 -7.24
C ALA A 172 -11.31 9.43 -7.10
N LEU A 173 -10.82 9.34 -5.87
CA LEU A 173 -9.41 9.26 -5.53
C LEU A 173 -8.87 7.82 -5.45
N THR A 174 -9.70 6.81 -5.78
CA THR A 174 -9.30 5.39 -5.75
C THR A 174 -8.64 4.95 -4.43
N GLY A 175 -9.03 5.58 -3.31
CA GLY A 175 -8.53 5.25 -1.97
C GLY A 175 -7.13 5.78 -1.67
N MET A 176 -6.61 6.77 -2.39
CA MET A 176 -5.30 7.38 -2.10
C MET A 176 -5.25 7.96 -0.68
N PRO A 177 -4.37 7.44 0.20
CA PRO A 177 -4.42 7.78 1.62
C PRO A 177 -3.81 9.15 1.96
N TYR A 178 -2.82 9.59 1.17
CA TYR A 178 -2.02 10.78 1.51
C TYR A 178 -1.81 11.71 0.31
N ALA A 179 -1.62 13.00 0.60
CA ALA A 179 -1.08 13.98 -0.32
C ALA A 179 0.44 14.14 -0.11
N ALA A 180 1.16 14.66 -1.10
CA ALA A 180 2.60 14.84 -1.04
C ALA A 180 3.06 15.68 0.16
N GLU A 181 2.26 16.68 0.51
CA GLU A 181 2.50 17.56 1.66
C GLU A 181 2.32 16.86 3.03
N GLU A 182 1.80 15.63 3.03
CA GLU A 182 1.53 14.84 4.24
C GLU A 182 2.60 13.76 4.50
N VAL A 183 3.38 13.37 3.50
CA VAL A 183 4.21 12.16 3.54
C VAL A 183 5.57 12.36 4.22
N ASP A 184 6.00 13.59 4.45
CA ASP A 184 7.26 13.88 5.18
C ASP A 184 7.32 13.26 6.60
N ASP A 185 6.19 12.75 7.11
CA ASP A 185 6.06 12.14 8.43
C ASP A 185 6.03 10.61 8.41
N ILE A 186 5.96 10.00 7.23
CA ILE A 186 5.95 8.54 7.10
C ILE A 186 7.39 8.05 7.07
N PRO A 187 7.82 7.19 8.01
CA PRO A 187 9.15 6.60 7.94
C PRO A 187 9.31 5.93 6.58
N PRO A 188 10.46 6.11 5.90
CA PRO A 188 10.68 5.53 4.60
C PRO A 188 10.44 4.02 4.68
N ALA A 189 9.46 3.54 3.90
CA ALA A 189 9.30 2.12 3.68
C ALA A 189 10.63 1.61 3.12
N ARG A 190 11.17 0.51 3.66
CA ARG A 190 12.34 -0.12 3.05
C ARG A 190 12.04 -0.30 1.57
N PRO A 191 12.89 0.23 0.67
CA PRO A 191 12.63 0.06 -0.75
C PRO A 191 12.53 -1.44 -1.04
N PRO A 192 11.43 -1.90 -1.66
CA PRO A 192 11.42 -3.24 -2.22
C PRO A 192 12.55 -3.28 -3.24
N VAL A 193 13.34 -4.34 -3.24
CA VAL A 193 14.32 -4.59 -4.29
C VAL A 193 13.51 -4.77 -5.57
N ALA A 194 13.42 -3.71 -6.37
CA ALA A 194 12.63 -3.71 -7.59
C ALA A 194 13.28 -4.66 -8.61
N ARG A 195 12.72 -5.85 -8.80
CA ARG A 195 13.00 -6.68 -9.98
C ARG A 195 12.20 -6.08 -11.14
N ARG A 196 12.88 -5.79 -12.24
CA ARG A 196 12.24 -5.34 -13.48
C ARG A 196 11.35 -6.48 -13.99
N LEU A 197 10.02 -6.30 -13.92
CA LEU A 197 9.07 -7.21 -14.56
C LEU A 197 9.06 -6.88 -16.06
N THR A 198 9.27 -7.88 -16.90
CA THR A 198 9.13 -7.79 -18.35
C THR A 198 7.82 -8.44 -18.78
N ALA A 199 7.33 -8.13 -19.99
CA ALA A 199 6.13 -8.77 -20.53
C ALA A 199 6.26 -10.31 -20.59
N ALA A 200 7.48 -10.83 -20.74
CA ALA A 200 7.77 -12.26 -20.69
C ALA A 200 7.55 -12.88 -19.30
N ASP A 201 7.70 -12.08 -18.22
CA ASP A 201 7.44 -12.55 -16.85
C ASP A 201 5.94 -12.75 -16.59
N LEU A 202 5.05 -12.27 -17.46
CA LEU A 202 3.60 -12.43 -17.36
C LEU A 202 3.09 -13.64 -18.16
N ASP A 203 3.87 -14.14 -19.12
CA ASP A 203 3.56 -15.36 -19.88
C ASP A 203 3.99 -16.64 -19.14
N GLU A 204 4.90 -16.52 -18.15
CA GLU A 204 5.15 -17.58 -17.18
C GLU A 204 4.18 -17.40 -15.98
N PRO A 205 3.51 -18.49 -15.52
CA PRO A 205 2.78 -18.40 -14.24
C PRO A 205 3.77 -17.87 -13.20
N PRO A 206 3.35 -16.95 -12.30
CA PRO A 206 4.27 -16.36 -11.35
C PRO A 206 4.99 -17.50 -10.64
N ALA A 207 6.29 -17.64 -10.89
CA ALA A 207 7.13 -18.38 -10.00
C ALA A 207 6.97 -17.63 -8.67
N ILE A 208 6.13 -18.17 -7.79
CA ILE A 208 6.15 -17.79 -6.39
C ILE A 208 7.62 -17.98 -6.05
N GLU A 209 8.38 -16.89 -5.90
CA GLU A 209 9.70 -16.95 -5.28
C GLU A 209 9.42 -17.55 -3.92
N GLN A 210 9.49 -18.86 -3.90
CA GLN A 210 9.57 -19.61 -2.68
C GLN A 210 10.76 -19.00 -1.97
N ALA A 211 10.51 -18.33 -0.86
CA ALA A 211 11.57 -18.02 0.06
C ALA A 211 12.35 -19.34 0.21
N ASN A 212 13.56 -19.43 -0.39
CA ASN A 212 14.31 -20.68 -0.56
C ASN A 212 14.80 -21.23 0.80
N GLY A 213 14.04 -21.01 1.87
CA GLY A 213 14.35 -21.49 3.20
C GLY A 213 13.20 -21.28 4.18
N VAL A 214 13.24 -22.01 5.26
CA VAL A 214 12.31 -21.90 6.39
C VAL A 214 12.36 -20.50 7.01
N THR A 215 11.21 -19.88 7.22
CA THR A 215 11.11 -18.58 7.88
C THR A 215 11.32 -18.70 9.39
N ARG A 216 11.75 -17.60 10.03
CA ARG A 216 11.87 -17.54 11.50
C ARG A 216 10.53 -17.83 12.21
N GLN A 217 9.41 -17.49 11.60
CA GLN A 217 8.10 -17.77 12.14
C GLN A 217 7.77 -19.26 12.09
N GLN A 218 8.04 -19.92 10.97
CA GLN A 218 7.88 -21.38 10.83
C GLN A 218 8.80 -22.14 11.78
N GLN A 219 10.06 -21.72 11.95
CA GLN A 219 10.98 -22.34 12.91
C GLN A 219 10.45 -22.26 14.35
N LYS A 220 9.91 -21.11 14.76
CA LYS A 220 9.29 -20.98 16.09
C LYS A 220 8.08 -21.87 16.24
N HIS A 221 7.25 -21.98 15.20
CA HIS A 221 6.06 -22.81 15.21
C HIS A 221 6.41 -24.30 15.26
N LEU A 222 7.37 -24.74 14.45
CA LEU A 222 7.92 -26.12 14.49
C LEU A 222 8.44 -26.48 15.90
N PHE A 223 9.22 -25.58 16.50
CA PHE A 223 9.74 -25.81 17.83
C PHE A 223 8.64 -25.90 18.91
N ALA A 224 7.63 -25.06 18.81
CA ALA A 224 6.47 -25.08 19.71
C ALA A 224 5.70 -26.41 19.58
N LEU A 225 5.41 -26.88 18.37
CA LEU A 225 4.73 -28.16 18.14
C LEU A 225 5.54 -29.34 18.64
N TRP A 226 6.87 -29.38 18.39
CA TRP A 226 7.74 -30.43 18.95
C TRP A 226 7.76 -30.40 20.46
N THR A 227 7.70 -29.24 21.09
CA THR A 227 7.65 -29.11 22.55
C THR A 227 6.34 -29.67 23.11
N GLU A 228 5.21 -29.39 22.46
CA GLU A 228 3.91 -29.91 22.83
C GLU A 228 3.78 -31.42 22.63
N LEU A 229 4.51 -31.98 21.68
CA LEU A 229 4.64 -33.43 21.45
C LEU A 229 5.70 -34.11 22.34
N GLY A 230 6.24 -33.41 23.34
CA GLY A 230 7.17 -33.96 24.32
C GLY A 230 8.65 -33.95 23.90
N LEU A 231 8.98 -33.34 22.77
CA LEU A 231 10.33 -33.26 22.24
C LEU A 231 10.94 -31.85 22.34
N GLY A 232 10.69 -31.15 23.45
CA GLY A 232 11.13 -29.75 23.65
C GLY A 232 12.59 -29.64 24.20
N ALA A 233 13.17 -30.67 24.77
CA ALA A 233 14.48 -30.60 25.40
C ALA A 233 15.60 -30.40 24.36
N LYS A 234 16.71 -29.79 24.82
CA LYS A 234 17.85 -29.45 23.95
C LYS A 234 18.56 -30.71 23.43
N GLU A 235 18.62 -31.70 24.26
CA GLU A 235 19.21 -33.02 23.99
C GLU A 235 18.44 -33.80 22.92
N GLN A 236 17.18 -33.53 22.76
CA GLN A 236 16.28 -34.18 21.79
C GLN A 236 16.35 -33.56 20.39
N ARG A 237 17.29 -32.63 20.13
CA ARG A 237 17.45 -32.00 18.83
C ARG A 237 17.63 -33.02 17.70
N HIS A 238 18.45 -34.03 17.91
CA HIS A 238 18.70 -35.06 16.91
C HIS A 238 17.44 -35.86 16.59
N GLU A 239 16.66 -36.22 17.58
CA GLU A 239 15.39 -36.93 17.40
C GLU A 239 14.36 -36.09 16.61
N ARG A 240 14.26 -34.81 16.90
CA ARG A 240 13.41 -33.89 16.10
C ARG A 240 13.80 -33.85 14.62
N LEU A 241 15.12 -33.79 14.33
CA LEU A 241 15.62 -33.79 12.97
C LEU A 241 15.34 -35.10 12.24
N MET A 242 15.57 -36.23 12.90
CA MET A 242 15.28 -37.57 12.36
C MET A 242 13.79 -37.72 12.02
N ARG A 243 12.90 -37.39 12.95
CA ARG A 243 11.45 -37.47 12.71
C ARG A 243 10.96 -36.49 11.66
N THR A 244 11.58 -35.30 11.57
CA THR A 244 11.27 -34.35 10.49
C THR A 244 11.72 -34.89 9.13
N ALA A 245 12.88 -35.48 9.04
CA ALA A 245 13.38 -36.16 7.83
C ALA A 245 12.45 -37.29 7.40
N GLU A 246 11.98 -38.09 8.35
CA GLU A 246 11.04 -39.20 8.14
C GLU A 246 9.68 -38.67 7.54
N ILE A 247 9.12 -37.61 8.14
CA ILE A 247 7.89 -36.99 7.64
C ILE A 247 8.05 -36.52 6.20
N LEU A 248 9.21 -36.00 5.83
CA LEU A 248 9.51 -35.47 4.50
C LEU A 248 10.04 -36.53 3.52
N GLY A 249 10.29 -37.77 3.96
CA GLY A 249 10.90 -38.79 3.12
C GLY A 249 12.33 -38.46 2.71
N LEU A 250 13.07 -37.70 3.53
CA LEU A 250 14.45 -37.27 3.25
C LEU A 250 15.42 -38.30 3.90
N PRO A 251 16.57 -38.57 3.25
CA PRO A 251 17.55 -39.52 3.81
C PRO A 251 18.24 -39.01 5.08
N ASP A 252 18.43 -37.70 5.19
CA ASP A 252 19.03 -37.04 6.33
C ASP A 252 18.66 -35.53 6.37
N LEU A 253 18.67 -34.93 7.56
CA LEU A 253 18.45 -33.50 7.79
C LEU A 253 19.40 -33.00 8.88
N GLU A 254 20.38 -32.19 8.53
CA GLU A 254 21.38 -31.69 9.48
C GLU A 254 20.84 -30.52 10.33
N THR A 255 20.02 -29.68 9.75
CA THR A 255 19.40 -28.53 10.45
C THR A 255 18.05 -28.16 9.86
N PHE A 256 17.16 -27.59 10.70
CA PHE A 256 15.89 -27.02 10.25
C PHE A 256 16.05 -25.85 9.26
N ASN A 257 17.23 -25.23 9.18
CA ASN A 257 17.52 -24.19 8.20
C ASN A 257 17.61 -24.73 6.77
N ASP A 258 17.82 -26.02 6.60
CA ASP A 258 17.94 -26.67 5.29
C ASP A 258 16.56 -26.97 4.66
N LEU A 259 15.48 -26.77 5.43
CA LEU A 259 14.12 -26.92 4.94
C LEU A 259 13.74 -25.78 4.00
N THR A 260 13.06 -26.12 2.92
CA THR A 260 12.36 -25.13 2.11
C THR A 260 11.07 -24.67 2.82
N PHE A 261 10.51 -23.53 2.39
CA PHE A 261 9.26 -23.01 2.92
C PHE A 261 8.14 -24.08 2.92
N ASN A 262 7.96 -24.76 1.78
CA ASN A 262 6.92 -25.78 1.62
C ASN A 262 7.16 -27.03 2.47
N GLN A 263 8.40 -27.45 2.61
CA GLN A 263 8.74 -28.58 3.50
C GLN A 263 8.41 -28.25 4.96
N ALA A 264 8.71 -27.03 5.40
CA ALA A 264 8.36 -26.57 6.74
C ALA A 264 6.84 -26.53 6.98
N GLU A 265 6.05 -26.06 6.00
CA GLU A 265 4.58 -26.07 6.07
C GLU A 265 4.02 -27.50 6.14
N ASN A 266 4.55 -28.42 5.35
CA ASN A 266 4.14 -29.83 5.39
C ASN A 266 4.39 -30.44 6.77
N VAL A 267 5.57 -30.20 7.36
CA VAL A 267 5.88 -30.69 8.71
C VAL A 267 5.01 -30.06 9.78
N ILE A 268 4.75 -28.76 9.71
CA ILE A 268 3.84 -28.05 10.63
C ILE A 268 2.44 -28.67 10.58
N THR A 269 1.93 -28.93 9.38
CA THR A 269 0.60 -29.53 9.18
C THR A 269 0.54 -30.95 9.78
N GLU A 270 1.53 -31.77 9.51
CA GLU A 270 1.59 -33.16 10.00
C GLU A 270 1.71 -33.20 11.53
N LEU A 271 2.57 -32.36 12.12
CA LEU A 271 2.68 -32.27 13.58
C LEU A 271 1.40 -31.76 14.24
N GLY A 272 0.69 -30.84 13.57
CA GLY A 272 -0.60 -30.36 14.02
C GLY A 272 -1.67 -31.46 14.05
N LEU A 273 -1.69 -32.34 13.04
CA LEU A 273 -2.58 -33.50 13.00
C LEU A 273 -2.25 -34.51 14.13
N ARG A 274 -0.98 -34.85 14.32
CA ARG A 274 -0.54 -35.75 15.41
C ARG A 274 -0.87 -35.20 16.79
N LYS A 275 -0.71 -33.92 17.00
CA LYS A 275 -1.15 -33.25 18.23
C LYS A 275 -2.67 -33.39 18.46
N ALA A 276 -3.48 -33.20 17.41
CA ALA A 276 -4.92 -33.34 17.49
C ALA A 276 -5.35 -34.79 17.80
N GLU A 277 -4.68 -35.77 17.23
CA GLU A 277 -4.90 -37.21 17.51
C GLU A 277 -4.57 -37.57 18.97
N LEU A 278 -3.44 -37.11 19.50
CA LEU A 278 -3.10 -37.28 20.90
C LEU A 278 -4.12 -36.62 21.84
N ALA A 279 -4.61 -35.46 21.50
CA ALA A 279 -5.66 -34.77 22.27
C ALA A 279 -7.02 -35.50 22.24
N ALA A 280 -7.29 -36.27 21.18
CA ALA A 280 -8.50 -37.08 21.03
C ALA A 280 -8.41 -38.47 21.69
N GLY A 281 -7.30 -38.80 22.36
CA GLY A 281 -7.13 -40.05 23.10
C GLY A 281 -6.63 -41.23 22.26
N GLY A 282 -6.02 -40.97 21.09
CA GLY A 282 -5.35 -41.96 20.26
C GLY A 282 -3.96 -42.29 20.81
N GLU A 283 -3.59 -43.60 20.86
CA GLU A 283 -2.21 -44.01 21.10
C GLU A 283 -1.32 -43.58 19.93
N PRO A 284 -0.08 -43.10 20.18
CA PRO A 284 0.81 -42.70 19.11
C PRO A 284 1.30 -43.94 18.34
N ALA A 285 1.09 -43.92 17.02
CA ALA A 285 1.67 -44.89 16.10
C ALA A 285 3.14 -44.57 15.82
#